data_f2ce3f1bf6467b47a0d06092061be059
#
_entry.id   f2ce3f1bf6467b47a0d06092061be059
#
_cell.length_a   1.000
_cell.length_b   1.000
_cell.length_c   1.000
_cell.angle_alpha   90.00
_cell.angle_beta   90.00
_cell.angle_gamma   90.00
#
_symmetry.space_group_name_H-M   'P 1'
#
loop_
_entity.id
_entity.type
_entity.pdbx_description
1 polymer ?
#
loop_
_entity_poly.entity_id
_entity_poly.type
_entity_poly.pdbx_seq_one_letter_code
_entity_poly.pdbx_strand_id
1 'polypeptide(L)'
;MGCAASASRMVILHSSFIIHNLKDMNLQKIRADFPILSREVYGKPLVYFDNGATTQKPRQVVDAITDEYYSVNANVHRGVHFLSQQATELHEASRETVRKFINAGSTNEIIFTRGTTESINLFVSSFGEEFMQEGDEVILSVMEHHSNIVPWQLLAAKRGIAIKVIPMNDRGELLLDEYKQLFSERTKIVSVAHVSNVLGTVNPVGEMIGYAH
;
A
#
# COMPACT_ATOMS: atom_id res chain seq x y z
N MET A 1 33.94 14.23 16.99
CA MET A 1 32.56 14.61 17.22
C MET A 1 31.71 13.63 16.43
N GLY A 2 31.19 12.62 17.12
CA GLY A 2 30.44 11.53 16.48
C GLY A 2 29.00 11.96 16.23
N CYS A 3 28.60 11.95 14.98
CA CYS A 3 27.21 12.04 14.59
C CYS A 3 26.64 10.62 14.63
N ALA A 4 25.93 10.29 15.70
CA ALA A 4 25.17 9.06 15.79
C ALA A 4 24.01 9.16 14.81
N ALA A 5 24.06 8.38 13.73
CA ALA A 5 22.94 8.19 12.84
C ALA A 5 21.81 7.50 13.63
N SER A 6 20.79 8.26 13.99
CA SER A 6 19.54 7.74 14.51
C SER A 6 18.94 6.81 13.47
N ALA A 7 18.88 5.52 13.75
CA ALA A 7 18.16 4.56 12.94
C ALA A 7 16.68 4.98 12.89
N SER A 8 16.25 5.48 11.74
CA SER A 8 14.87 5.87 11.49
C SER A 8 14.00 4.61 11.60
N ARG A 9 13.17 4.53 12.63
CA ARG A 9 12.16 3.49 12.79
C ARG A 9 11.18 3.59 11.63
N MET A 10 11.18 2.60 10.76
CA MET A 10 10.17 2.45 9.72
C MET A 10 8.84 2.11 10.40
N VAL A 11 7.86 3.00 10.28
CA VAL A 11 6.51 2.77 10.80
C VAL A 11 5.76 1.88 9.82
N ILE A 12 5.50 0.64 10.22
CA ILE A 12 4.68 -0.29 9.44
C ILE A 12 3.28 -0.35 10.06
N LEU A 13 2.28 -0.22 9.18
CA LEU A 13 0.87 -0.20 9.53
C LEU A 13 0.38 -1.50 10.15
N HIS A 14 -0.18 -1.44 11.35
CA HIS A 14 -0.96 -2.50 11.95
C HIS A 14 -2.35 -2.58 11.30
N SER A 15 -2.54 -3.51 10.38
CA SER A 15 -3.84 -3.79 9.74
C SER A 15 -4.75 -4.74 10.55
N SER A 16 -4.33 -5.15 11.75
CA SER A 16 -5.16 -6.00 12.65
C SER A 16 -6.47 -5.35 13.08
N PHE A 17 -6.66 -4.05 12.84
CA PHE A 17 -7.87 -3.32 13.21
C PHE A 17 -9.10 -3.67 12.36
N ILE A 18 -8.91 -4.21 11.15
CA ILE A 18 -10.02 -4.38 10.19
C ILE A 18 -10.77 -5.71 10.38
N ILE A 19 -10.12 -6.76 10.85
CA ILE A 19 -10.71 -8.12 10.85
C ILE A 19 -11.62 -8.38 12.07
N HIS A 20 -11.45 -7.67 13.18
CA HIS A 20 -12.22 -7.93 14.40
C HIS A 20 -13.68 -7.44 14.38
N ASN A 21 -14.06 -6.54 13.46
CA ASN A 21 -15.38 -5.93 13.41
C ASN A 21 -16.32 -6.41 12.30
N LEU A 22 -15.98 -7.51 11.60
CA LEU A 22 -16.82 -8.02 10.50
C LEU A 22 -18.21 -8.51 10.96
N LYS A 23 -18.37 -8.90 12.23
CA LYS A 23 -19.64 -9.43 12.76
C LYS A 23 -20.75 -8.38 12.88
N ASP A 24 -20.39 -7.11 12.98
CA ASP A 24 -21.35 -6.00 13.16
C ASP A 24 -21.56 -5.17 11.89
N MET A 25 -20.94 -5.56 10.76
CA MET A 25 -21.06 -4.82 9.50
C MET A 25 -22.38 -5.11 8.81
N ASN A 26 -23.17 -4.07 8.57
CA ASN A 26 -24.35 -4.14 7.72
C ASN A 26 -23.95 -4.19 6.24
N LEU A 27 -23.74 -5.40 5.70
CA LEU A 27 -23.33 -5.62 4.31
C LEU A 27 -24.31 -5.01 3.31
N GLN A 28 -25.60 -5.01 3.60
CA GLN A 28 -26.61 -4.41 2.70
C GLN A 28 -26.44 -2.89 2.61
N LYS A 29 -26.17 -2.23 3.73
CA LYS A 29 -25.88 -0.80 3.77
C LYS A 29 -24.61 -0.47 2.98
N ILE A 30 -23.53 -1.26 3.17
CA ILE A 30 -22.27 -1.07 2.42
C ILE A 30 -22.50 -1.30 0.93
N ARG A 31 -23.20 -2.36 0.55
CA ARG A 31 -23.49 -2.64 -0.87
C ARG A 31 -24.30 -1.52 -1.55
N ALA A 32 -25.19 -0.87 -0.80
CA ALA A 32 -26.00 0.25 -1.34
C ALA A 32 -25.14 1.48 -1.70
N ASP A 33 -23.95 1.62 -1.11
CA ASP A 33 -22.99 2.67 -1.50
C ASP A 33 -22.37 2.45 -2.88
N PHE A 34 -22.48 1.24 -3.43
CA PHE A 34 -21.93 0.87 -4.75
C PHE A 34 -23.04 0.63 -5.77
N PRO A 35 -23.51 1.66 -6.49
CA PRO A 35 -24.64 1.54 -7.42
C PRO A 35 -24.50 0.46 -8.49
N ILE A 36 -23.27 0.19 -8.92
CA ILE A 36 -22.97 -0.85 -9.92
C ILE A 36 -23.39 -2.24 -9.45
N LEU A 37 -23.41 -2.51 -8.15
CA LEU A 37 -23.77 -3.81 -7.58
C LEU A 37 -25.29 -4.11 -7.64
N SER A 38 -26.11 -3.11 -7.98
CA SER A 38 -27.54 -3.29 -8.23
C SER A 38 -27.85 -3.70 -9.68
N ARG A 39 -26.83 -3.75 -10.54
CA ARG A 39 -26.98 -4.10 -11.95
C ARG A 39 -27.29 -5.58 -12.12
N GLU A 40 -28.11 -5.90 -13.10
CA GLU A 40 -28.34 -7.26 -13.57
C GLU A 40 -27.52 -7.57 -14.83
N VAL A 41 -27.05 -8.81 -14.91
CA VAL A 41 -26.33 -9.36 -16.05
C VAL A 41 -27.01 -10.69 -16.44
N TYR A 42 -27.53 -10.77 -17.64
CA TYR A 42 -28.32 -11.92 -18.13
C TYR A 42 -29.50 -12.30 -17.22
N GLY A 43 -30.20 -11.29 -16.68
CA GLY A 43 -31.33 -11.48 -15.77
C GLY A 43 -30.99 -11.99 -14.39
N LYS A 44 -29.72 -11.91 -13.97
CA LYS A 44 -29.22 -12.30 -12.63
C LYS A 44 -28.48 -11.13 -11.98
N PRO A 45 -28.50 -11.00 -10.63
CA PRO A 45 -27.71 -9.99 -9.94
C PRO A 45 -26.22 -10.08 -10.31
N LEU A 46 -25.58 -8.92 -10.46
CA LEU A 46 -24.15 -8.86 -10.74
C LEU A 46 -23.34 -9.51 -9.61
N VAL A 47 -22.46 -10.45 -10.00
CA VAL A 47 -21.39 -11.00 -9.16
C VAL A 47 -20.07 -10.49 -9.71
N TYR A 48 -19.26 -9.83 -8.86
CA TYR A 48 -18.00 -9.23 -9.26
C TYR A 48 -16.89 -9.64 -8.27
N PHE A 49 -15.90 -10.38 -8.75
CA PHE A 49 -14.78 -10.91 -7.94
C PHE A 49 -13.41 -10.37 -8.37
N ASP A 50 -13.37 -9.36 -9.24
CA ASP A 50 -12.12 -8.84 -9.81
C ASP A 50 -11.69 -7.50 -9.17
N ASN A 51 -12.00 -7.29 -7.88
CA ASN A 51 -11.57 -6.09 -7.16
C ASN A 51 -10.04 -6.00 -6.98
N GLY A 52 -9.32 -7.12 -7.07
CA GLY A 52 -7.85 -7.15 -7.06
C GLY A 52 -7.24 -6.40 -8.25
N ALA A 53 -7.88 -6.46 -9.42
CA ALA A 53 -7.48 -5.74 -10.62
C ALA A 53 -8.12 -4.34 -10.67
N THR A 54 -9.44 -4.24 -10.42
CA THR A 54 -10.19 -2.99 -10.50
C THR A 54 -11.25 -2.93 -9.41
N THR A 55 -11.01 -2.16 -8.37
CA THR A 55 -11.96 -1.94 -7.28
C THR A 55 -13.13 -1.08 -7.73
N GLN A 56 -14.36 -1.54 -7.46
CA GLN A 56 -15.57 -0.73 -7.69
C GLN A 56 -15.57 0.51 -6.80
N LYS A 57 -16.14 1.61 -7.29
CA LYS A 57 -16.14 2.90 -6.60
C LYS A 57 -17.47 3.12 -5.87
N PRO A 58 -17.46 3.49 -4.60
CA PRO A 58 -18.68 3.92 -3.92
C PRO A 58 -19.13 5.29 -4.44
N ARG A 59 -20.43 5.55 -4.29
CA ARG A 59 -21.06 6.82 -4.72
C ARG A 59 -20.30 8.04 -4.17
N GLN A 60 -19.93 8.02 -2.91
CA GLN A 60 -19.26 9.13 -2.24
C GLN A 60 -17.93 9.53 -2.92
N VAL A 61 -17.19 8.56 -3.46
CA VAL A 61 -15.94 8.84 -4.21
C VAL A 61 -16.24 9.47 -5.56
N VAL A 62 -17.26 8.97 -6.27
CA VAL A 62 -17.64 9.50 -7.58
C VAL A 62 -18.20 10.93 -7.43
N ASP A 63 -19.08 11.14 -6.45
CA ASP A 63 -19.68 12.44 -6.17
C ASP A 63 -18.59 13.46 -5.78
N ALA A 64 -17.63 13.10 -4.92
CA ALA A 64 -16.53 13.99 -4.54
C ALA A 64 -15.67 14.44 -5.72
N ILE A 65 -15.36 13.53 -6.66
CA ILE A 65 -14.63 13.87 -7.89
C ILE A 65 -15.47 14.83 -8.76
N THR A 66 -16.76 14.55 -8.88
CA THR A 66 -17.69 15.38 -9.67
C THR A 66 -17.81 16.78 -9.08
N ASP A 67 -17.99 16.87 -7.76
CA ASP A 67 -18.10 18.13 -7.03
C ASP A 67 -16.82 18.96 -7.12
N GLU A 68 -15.65 18.32 -7.06
CA GLU A 68 -14.37 19.02 -7.27
C GLU A 68 -14.32 19.70 -8.62
N TYR A 69 -14.66 18.98 -9.70
CA TYR A 69 -14.65 19.57 -11.05
C TYR A 69 -15.66 20.69 -11.25
N TYR A 70 -16.82 20.63 -10.61
CA TYR A 70 -17.87 21.63 -10.78
C TYR A 70 -17.73 22.84 -9.86
N SER A 71 -17.03 22.73 -8.72
CA SER A 71 -17.06 23.78 -7.70
C SER A 71 -15.70 24.34 -7.31
N VAL A 72 -14.62 23.53 -7.30
CA VAL A 72 -13.32 23.95 -6.74
C VAL A 72 -12.10 23.60 -7.59
N ASN A 73 -12.29 23.18 -8.84
CA ASN A 73 -11.20 22.79 -9.71
C ASN A 73 -10.22 23.93 -9.96
N ALA A 74 -9.08 23.91 -9.29
CA ALA A 74 -8.02 24.91 -9.40
C ALA A 74 -6.65 24.33 -9.08
N ASN A 75 -5.59 25.07 -9.42
CA ASN A 75 -4.22 24.65 -9.16
C ASN A 75 -3.90 24.72 -7.65
N VAL A 76 -3.54 23.58 -7.09
CA VAL A 76 -3.19 23.42 -5.67
C VAL A 76 -1.82 24.08 -5.38
N HIS A 77 -1.68 24.82 -4.27
CA HIS A 77 -0.46 25.48 -3.77
C HIS A 77 0.13 26.61 -4.63
N ARG A 78 -0.45 26.96 -5.77
CA ARG A 78 0.16 27.95 -6.68
C ARG A 78 -0.68 29.16 -7.02
N GLY A 79 -1.95 29.17 -6.66
CA GLY A 79 -2.84 30.29 -6.91
C GLY A 79 -3.08 31.12 -5.68
N VAL A 80 -3.26 32.43 -5.87
CA VAL A 80 -3.60 33.39 -4.79
C VAL A 80 -5.10 33.76 -4.80
N HIS A 81 -5.89 33.10 -5.64
CA HIS A 81 -7.32 33.32 -5.77
C HIS A 81 -8.13 32.30 -4.96
N PHE A 82 -9.40 32.62 -4.71
CA PHE A 82 -10.30 31.86 -3.85
C PHE A 82 -10.36 30.35 -4.15
N LEU A 83 -10.56 29.96 -5.42
CA LEU A 83 -10.67 28.54 -5.78
C LEU A 83 -9.36 27.77 -5.50
N SER A 84 -8.21 28.38 -5.72
CA SER A 84 -6.91 27.74 -5.44
C SER A 84 -6.70 27.55 -3.94
N GLN A 85 -7.17 28.48 -3.10
CA GLN A 85 -7.14 28.31 -1.65
C GLN A 85 -8.03 27.16 -1.21
N GLN A 86 -9.28 27.11 -1.69
CA GLN A 86 -10.19 26.00 -1.39
C GLN A 86 -9.65 24.64 -1.85
N ALA A 87 -9.14 24.54 -3.08
CA ALA A 87 -8.55 23.31 -3.59
C ALA A 87 -7.35 22.86 -2.72
N THR A 88 -6.53 23.81 -2.27
CA THR A 88 -5.39 23.53 -1.38
C THR A 88 -5.86 23.03 -0.01
N GLU A 89 -6.86 23.68 0.58
CA GLU A 89 -7.44 23.24 1.86
C GLU A 89 -8.01 21.83 1.80
N LEU A 90 -8.75 21.50 0.75
CA LEU A 90 -9.29 20.14 0.53
C LEU A 90 -8.19 19.10 0.33
N HIS A 91 -7.15 19.44 -0.42
CA HIS A 91 -6.00 18.56 -0.65
C HIS A 91 -5.28 18.26 0.67
N GLU A 92 -4.98 19.28 1.47
CA GLU A 92 -4.28 19.10 2.76
C GLU A 92 -5.17 18.41 3.81
N ALA A 93 -6.48 18.66 3.82
CA ALA A 93 -7.44 17.94 4.66
C ALA A 93 -7.49 16.45 4.29
N SER A 94 -7.42 16.11 3.00
CA SER A 94 -7.33 14.72 2.53
C SER A 94 -6.03 14.06 2.99
N ARG A 95 -4.91 14.76 2.92
CA ARG A 95 -3.60 14.30 3.41
C ARG A 95 -3.64 14.02 4.91
N GLU A 96 -4.23 14.92 5.70
CA GLU A 96 -4.40 14.74 7.14
C GLU A 96 -5.32 13.56 7.48
N THR A 97 -6.37 13.33 6.69
CA THR A 97 -7.25 12.18 6.84
C THR A 97 -6.49 10.86 6.65
N VAL A 98 -5.68 10.77 5.59
CA VAL A 98 -4.82 9.60 5.34
C VAL A 98 -3.80 9.44 6.45
N ARG A 99 -3.13 10.52 6.87
CA ARG A 99 -2.17 10.51 7.97
C ARG A 99 -2.77 9.86 9.23
N LYS A 100 -3.96 10.29 9.63
CA LYS A 100 -4.66 9.73 10.80
C LYS A 100 -5.03 8.27 10.59
N PHE A 101 -5.54 7.92 9.41
CA PHE A 101 -5.97 6.56 9.09
C PHE A 101 -4.83 5.55 9.17
N ILE A 102 -3.65 5.92 8.68
CA ILE A 102 -2.47 5.05 8.70
C ILE A 102 -1.58 5.26 9.93
N ASN A 103 -1.98 6.11 10.86
CA ASN A 103 -1.23 6.44 12.09
C ASN A 103 0.19 6.98 11.81
N ALA A 104 0.36 7.75 10.74
CA ALA A 104 1.64 8.41 10.44
C ALA A 104 1.89 9.58 11.40
N GLY A 105 3.15 9.86 11.70
CA GLY A 105 3.56 10.91 12.63
C GLY A 105 3.35 12.32 12.09
N SER A 106 3.49 12.49 10.76
CA SER A 106 3.40 13.78 10.09
C SER A 106 2.74 13.66 8.71
N THR A 107 2.08 14.73 8.26
CA THR A 107 1.58 14.84 6.88
C THR A 107 2.70 14.79 5.84
N ASN A 108 3.94 15.12 6.21
CA ASN A 108 5.12 15.01 5.34
C ASN A 108 5.47 13.55 5.00
N GLU A 109 4.95 12.58 5.75
CA GLU A 109 5.11 11.15 5.47
C GLU A 109 4.09 10.63 4.44
N ILE A 110 3.12 11.46 4.06
CA ILE A 110 2.07 11.09 3.11
C ILE A 110 2.41 11.60 1.72
N ILE A 111 2.64 10.66 0.81
CA ILE A 111 2.90 10.96 -0.60
C ILE A 111 1.80 10.30 -1.44
N PHE A 112 1.00 11.11 -2.13
CA PHE A 112 0.01 10.61 -3.07
C PHE A 112 0.66 10.21 -4.39
N THR A 113 0.34 9.01 -4.87
CA THR A 113 0.81 8.45 -6.13
C THR A 113 -0.38 7.94 -6.94
N ARG A 114 -0.15 7.59 -8.21
CA ARG A 114 -1.20 7.04 -9.08
C ARG A 114 -1.56 5.59 -8.78
N GLY A 115 -0.85 4.93 -7.87
CA GLY A 115 -1.13 3.56 -7.46
C GLY A 115 0.11 2.85 -6.91
N THR A 116 -0.07 1.60 -6.45
CA THR A 116 0.96 0.79 -5.80
C THR A 116 2.23 0.63 -6.63
N THR A 117 2.11 0.44 -7.94
CA THR A 117 3.26 0.31 -8.85
C THR A 117 4.15 1.56 -8.79
N GLU A 118 3.57 2.76 -8.86
CA GLU A 118 4.32 4.01 -8.74
C GLU A 118 4.93 4.16 -7.34
N SER A 119 4.16 3.84 -6.29
CA SER A 119 4.65 3.94 -4.91
C SER A 119 5.89 3.08 -4.67
N ILE A 120 5.86 1.82 -5.12
CA ILE A 120 7.00 0.90 -4.94
C ILE A 120 8.19 1.36 -5.79
N ASN A 121 7.96 1.75 -7.05
CA ASN A 121 9.04 2.28 -7.90
C ASN A 121 9.66 3.55 -7.30
N LEU A 122 8.84 4.48 -6.78
CA LEU A 122 9.34 5.68 -6.10
C LEU A 122 10.19 5.31 -4.88
N PHE A 123 9.72 4.38 -4.05
CA PHE A 123 10.46 3.92 -2.87
C PHE A 123 11.80 3.27 -3.26
N VAL A 124 11.78 2.36 -4.24
CA VAL A 124 12.99 1.66 -4.69
C VAL A 124 13.99 2.62 -5.34
N SER A 125 13.52 3.56 -6.17
CA SER A 125 14.40 4.52 -6.86
C SER A 125 14.93 5.63 -5.93
N SER A 126 14.25 5.93 -4.84
CA SER A 126 14.72 6.90 -3.84
C SER A 126 15.49 6.23 -2.71
N PHE A 127 14.80 5.49 -1.84
CA PHE A 127 15.42 4.83 -0.70
C PHE A 127 16.42 3.74 -1.12
N GLY A 128 16.03 2.88 -2.08
CA GLY A 128 16.87 1.78 -2.52
C GLY A 128 18.17 2.27 -3.18
N GLU A 129 18.10 3.30 -4.02
CA GLU A 129 19.30 3.84 -4.66
C GLU A 129 20.19 4.64 -3.70
N GLU A 130 19.64 5.28 -2.70
CA GLU A 130 20.41 6.11 -1.76
C GLU A 130 21.03 5.28 -0.63
N PHE A 131 20.30 4.31 -0.07
CA PHE A 131 20.67 3.64 1.18
C PHE A 131 21.09 2.18 1.02
N MET A 132 20.87 1.53 -0.14
CA MET A 132 21.30 0.15 -0.37
C MET A 132 22.59 0.07 -1.18
N GLN A 133 23.45 -0.86 -0.77
CA GLN A 133 24.79 -1.07 -1.35
C GLN A 133 24.91 -2.49 -1.91
N GLU A 134 25.98 -2.75 -2.66
CA GLU A 134 26.30 -4.10 -3.16
C GLU A 134 26.35 -5.13 -2.01
N GLY A 135 25.64 -6.22 -2.21
CA GLY A 135 25.50 -7.30 -1.23
C GLY A 135 24.46 -7.07 -0.16
N ASP A 136 23.81 -5.91 -0.07
CA ASP A 136 22.62 -5.75 0.78
C ASP A 136 21.46 -6.60 0.25
N GLU A 137 20.53 -6.96 1.15
CA GLU A 137 19.49 -7.93 0.87
C GLU A 137 18.09 -7.35 1.03
N VAL A 138 17.21 -7.73 0.11
CA VAL A 138 15.76 -7.54 0.23
C VAL A 138 15.07 -8.90 0.29
N ILE A 139 14.12 -9.05 1.20
CA ILE A 139 13.30 -10.25 1.32
C ILE A 139 11.92 -9.96 0.74
N LEU A 140 11.52 -10.76 -0.23
CA LEU A 140 10.19 -10.74 -0.87
C LEU A 140 9.47 -12.06 -0.59
N SER A 141 8.16 -12.13 -0.84
CA SER A 141 7.47 -13.43 -0.86
C SER A 141 7.33 -13.96 -2.30
N VAL A 142 7.18 -15.29 -2.43
CA VAL A 142 6.93 -15.93 -3.72
C VAL A 142 5.57 -15.51 -4.33
N MET A 143 4.65 -15.00 -3.52
CA MET A 143 3.31 -14.60 -3.96
C MET A 143 3.17 -13.11 -4.28
N GLU A 144 4.28 -12.40 -4.43
CA GLU A 144 4.25 -10.96 -4.73
C GLU A 144 3.69 -10.68 -6.13
N HIS A 145 2.97 -9.56 -6.24
CA HIS A 145 2.61 -8.99 -7.53
C HIS A 145 3.88 -8.42 -8.22
N HIS A 146 3.91 -8.45 -9.55
CA HIS A 146 5.06 -7.93 -10.32
C HIS A 146 5.49 -6.50 -9.94
N SER A 147 4.55 -5.66 -9.51
CA SER A 147 4.86 -4.31 -9.01
C SER A 147 5.80 -4.31 -7.81
N ASN A 148 5.83 -5.40 -7.03
CA ASN A 148 6.73 -5.59 -5.88
C ASN A 148 7.86 -6.60 -6.15
N ILE A 149 8.08 -6.97 -7.39
CA ILE A 149 9.21 -7.83 -7.80
C ILE A 149 10.15 -7.06 -8.72
N VAL A 150 9.62 -6.55 -9.82
CA VAL A 150 10.42 -5.96 -10.91
C VAL A 150 11.27 -4.77 -10.45
N PRO A 151 10.78 -3.81 -9.64
CA PRO A 151 11.62 -2.71 -9.19
C PRO A 151 12.85 -3.18 -8.41
N TRP A 152 12.71 -4.21 -7.57
CA TRP A 152 13.83 -4.80 -6.83
C TRP A 152 14.81 -5.54 -7.74
N GLN A 153 14.33 -6.23 -8.78
CA GLN A 153 15.19 -6.87 -9.78
C GLN A 153 16.02 -5.83 -10.55
N LEU A 154 15.40 -4.70 -10.91
CA LEU A 154 16.11 -3.60 -11.58
C LEU A 154 17.18 -2.98 -10.65
N LEU A 155 16.86 -2.79 -9.38
CA LEU A 155 17.82 -2.32 -8.38
C LEU A 155 18.95 -3.35 -8.18
N ALA A 156 18.64 -4.64 -8.13
CA ALA A 156 19.62 -5.72 -8.01
C ALA A 156 20.60 -5.71 -9.20
N ALA A 157 20.10 -5.57 -10.41
CA ALA A 157 20.94 -5.46 -11.60
C ALA A 157 21.81 -4.19 -11.61
N LYS A 158 21.34 -3.08 -11.04
CA LYS A 158 22.03 -1.79 -11.00
C LYS A 158 23.05 -1.69 -9.86
N ARG A 159 22.72 -2.21 -8.67
CA ARG A 159 23.46 -2.02 -7.43
C ARG A 159 24.08 -3.28 -6.84
N GLY A 160 23.81 -4.46 -7.41
CA GLY A 160 24.34 -5.72 -6.89
C GLY A 160 23.71 -6.16 -5.54
N ILE A 161 22.50 -5.72 -5.24
CA ILE A 161 21.77 -6.24 -4.07
C ILE A 161 21.27 -7.66 -4.33
N ALA A 162 21.05 -8.42 -3.26
CA ALA A 162 20.52 -9.77 -3.34
C ALA A 162 19.02 -9.79 -3.02
N ILE A 163 18.25 -10.57 -3.79
CA ILE A 163 16.83 -10.81 -3.53
C ILE A 163 16.68 -12.21 -2.93
N LYS A 164 16.12 -12.29 -1.74
CA LYS A 164 15.74 -13.53 -1.06
C LYS A 164 14.22 -13.69 -1.11
N VAL A 165 13.76 -14.93 -1.26
CA VAL A 165 12.33 -15.20 -1.47
C VAL A 165 11.81 -16.15 -0.42
N ILE A 166 10.75 -15.73 0.28
CA ILE A 166 10.02 -16.55 1.24
C ILE A 166 9.16 -17.55 0.45
N PRO A 167 9.35 -18.85 0.61
CA PRO A 167 8.53 -19.86 -0.05
C PRO A 167 7.14 -19.98 0.60
N MET A 168 6.25 -20.69 -0.08
CA MET A 168 4.91 -21.03 0.40
C MET A 168 4.67 -22.54 0.32
N ASN A 169 3.72 -23.04 1.12
CA ASN A 169 3.25 -24.42 1.04
C ASN A 169 2.16 -24.57 -0.03
N ASP A 170 1.71 -25.83 -0.25
CA ASP A 170 0.66 -26.17 -1.22
C ASP A 170 -0.72 -25.55 -0.88
N ARG A 171 -0.91 -25.04 0.33
CA ARG A 171 -2.12 -24.31 0.74
C ARG A 171 -2.03 -22.81 0.46
N GLY A 172 -0.91 -22.34 -0.09
CA GLY A 172 -0.69 -20.92 -0.37
C GLY A 172 -0.38 -20.09 0.88
N GLU A 173 0.19 -20.70 1.92
CA GLU A 173 0.62 -20.02 3.15
C GLU A 173 2.14 -19.86 3.16
N LEU A 174 2.67 -18.71 3.57
CA LEU A 174 4.11 -18.47 3.67
C LEU A 174 4.74 -19.34 4.77
N LEU A 175 5.93 -19.89 4.47
CA LEU A 175 6.70 -20.70 5.42
C LEU A 175 7.51 -19.78 6.36
N LEU A 176 6.95 -19.46 7.51
CA LEU A 176 7.52 -18.48 8.44
C LEU A 176 8.84 -18.93 9.07
N ASP A 177 9.05 -20.22 9.25
CA ASP A 177 10.32 -20.74 9.77
C ASP A 177 11.45 -20.53 8.74
N GLU A 178 11.16 -20.70 7.45
CA GLU A 178 12.11 -20.38 6.37
C GLU A 178 12.31 -18.87 6.24
N TYR A 179 11.25 -18.08 6.38
CA TYR A 179 11.36 -16.61 6.44
C TYR A 179 12.39 -16.16 7.47
N LYS A 180 12.34 -16.71 8.68
CA LYS A 180 13.27 -16.37 9.76
C LYS A 180 14.72 -16.71 9.42
N GLN A 181 14.95 -17.77 8.64
CA GLN A 181 16.28 -18.18 8.20
C GLN A 181 16.87 -17.32 7.07
N LEU A 182 16.05 -16.52 6.39
CA LEU A 182 16.52 -15.64 5.31
C LEU A 182 17.29 -14.41 5.82
N PHE A 183 17.13 -14.05 7.10
CA PHE A 183 17.75 -12.84 7.64
C PHE A 183 19.26 -12.98 7.81
N SER A 184 19.96 -11.89 7.55
CA SER A 184 21.38 -11.69 7.85
C SER A 184 21.62 -10.24 8.25
N GLU A 185 22.83 -9.89 8.64
CA GLU A 185 23.24 -8.50 8.93
C GLU A 185 23.11 -7.57 7.70
N ARG A 186 23.02 -8.16 6.50
CA ARG A 186 22.85 -7.45 5.23
C ARG A 186 21.39 -7.22 4.86
N THR A 187 20.44 -7.84 5.57
CA THR A 187 19.01 -7.65 5.30
C THR A 187 18.59 -6.22 5.66
N LYS A 188 18.15 -5.45 4.66
CA LYS A 188 17.74 -4.06 4.82
C LYS A 188 16.23 -3.87 4.72
N ILE A 189 15.57 -4.68 3.92
CA ILE A 189 14.15 -4.51 3.61
C ILE A 189 13.46 -5.87 3.57
N VAL A 190 12.26 -5.91 4.12
CA VAL A 190 11.26 -6.95 3.89
C VAL A 190 10.06 -6.29 3.22
N SER A 191 9.73 -6.71 2.00
CA SER A 191 8.62 -6.14 1.23
C SER A 191 7.67 -7.25 0.80
N VAL A 192 6.53 -7.36 1.48
CA VAL A 192 5.55 -8.45 1.29
C VAL A 192 4.13 -7.93 1.20
N ALA A 193 3.31 -8.57 0.37
CA ALA A 193 1.89 -8.30 0.29
C ALA A 193 1.18 -8.77 1.57
N HIS A 194 0.31 -7.92 2.15
CA HIS A 194 -0.53 -8.33 3.28
C HIS A 194 -1.57 -9.37 2.85
N VAL A 195 -2.20 -9.13 1.70
CA VAL A 195 -3.19 -10.07 1.11
C VAL A 195 -2.78 -10.34 -0.33
N SER A 196 -2.63 -11.61 -0.68
CA SER A 196 -2.32 -12.00 -2.05
C SER A 196 -3.48 -11.65 -2.99
N ASN A 197 -3.19 -10.94 -4.07
CA ASN A 197 -4.19 -10.60 -5.10
C ASN A 197 -4.64 -11.82 -5.92
N VAL A 198 -3.86 -12.90 -5.94
CA VAL A 198 -4.17 -14.13 -6.68
C VAL A 198 -4.83 -15.18 -5.77
N LEU A 199 -4.24 -15.43 -4.60
CA LEU A 199 -4.67 -16.51 -3.70
C LEU A 199 -5.71 -16.04 -2.67
N GLY A 200 -5.75 -14.74 -2.36
CA GLY A 200 -6.56 -14.21 -1.26
C GLY A 200 -6.01 -14.54 0.13
N THR A 201 -4.85 -15.20 0.20
CA THR A 201 -4.18 -15.51 1.46
C THR A 201 -3.84 -14.22 2.21
N VAL A 202 -4.25 -14.16 3.48
CA VAL A 202 -3.92 -13.07 4.40
C VAL A 202 -2.63 -13.46 5.14
N ASN A 203 -1.53 -12.80 4.82
CA ASN A 203 -0.23 -13.08 5.43
C ASN A 203 -0.16 -12.53 6.86
N PRO A 204 0.51 -13.21 7.79
CA PRO A 204 0.64 -12.79 9.19
C PRO A 204 1.69 -11.68 9.35
N VAL A 205 1.47 -10.54 8.66
CA VAL A 205 2.44 -9.45 8.59
C VAL A 205 2.82 -8.87 9.95
N GLY A 206 1.92 -8.94 10.95
CA GLY A 206 2.23 -8.51 12.32
C GLY A 206 3.36 -9.35 12.96
N GLU A 207 3.34 -10.69 12.80
CA GLU A 207 4.41 -11.58 13.25
C GLU A 207 5.69 -11.34 12.45
N MET A 208 5.56 -11.19 11.12
CA MET A 208 6.71 -10.95 10.24
C MET A 208 7.43 -9.65 10.58
N ILE A 209 6.69 -8.59 10.86
CA ILE A 209 7.20 -7.29 11.30
C ILE A 209 7.92 -7.42 12.65
N GLY A 210 7.26 -8.07 13.62
CA GLY A 210 7.85 -8.24 14.96
C GLY A 210 9.15 -9.04 14.97
N TYR A 211 9.35 -9.91 13.97
CA TYR A 211 10.62 -10.63 13.81
C TYR A 211 11.69 -9.76 13.11
N ALA A 212 11.29 -8.94 12.14
CA ALA A 212 12.21 -8.11 11.36
C ALA A 212 12.81 -6.94 12.16
N HIS A 213 12.13 -6.49 13.22
CA HIS A 213 12.58 -5.43 14.15
C HIS A 213 13.32 -5.98 15.36
#